data_4415329d29dced43ed5d93ac97833767
#
_entry.id   4415329d29dced43ed5d93ac97833767
#
_cell.length_a   1.000
_cell.length_b   1.000
_cell.length_c   1.000
_cell.angle_alpha   90.00
_cell.angle_beta   90.00
_cell.angle_gamma   90.00
#
_symmetry.space_group_name_H-M   'P 1'
#
loop_
_entity.id
_entity.type
_entity.pdbx_description
1 polymer ?
#
loop_
_entity_poly.entity_id
_entity_poly.type
_entity_poly.pdbx_seq_one_letter_code
_entity_poly.pdbx_strand_id
1 'polypeptide(L)'
;EELTENSFDKPIDFALFSAGGSTSLKFAPIAASKGCVVIDNSSAWRMDPTVPLVVPEVNPEAAFKHNGIIANPNCSTIQSVVPLKVLDEMYGIKRVVYSTYQAVSGSGIKGIEDLDKGLRGEAPTNYPYQIAFNCLPHIDVFLEDGYTKEEEKMVKETRKILEKPELRVTATCVRVPVRHGHSVSCNLEFEKAIDLNEIREVYKKTKGIVLQDDVANNIYPMAINAAGHD
;
A
#
# COMPACT_ATOMS: atom_id res chain seq x y z
N GLU A 1 -12.31 -19.59 -16.50
CA GLU A 1 -11.38 -20.69 -16.86
C GLU A 1 -10.38 -20.89 -15.70
N GLU A 2 -9.93 -22.12 -15.50
CA GLU A 2 -8.88 -22.42 -14.53
C GLU A 2 -7.52 -21.96 -15.08
N LEU A 3 -6.69 -21.34 -14.24
CA LEU A 3 -5.35 -20.93 -14.60
C LEU A 3 -4.42 -22.13 -14.66
N THR A 4 -3.80 -22.37 -15.82
CA THR A 4 -2.86 -23.46 -16.09
C THR A 4 -1.57 -22.91 -16.68
N GLU A 5 -0.55 -23.73 -16.80
CA GLU A 5 0.72 -23.35 -17.44
C GLU A 5 0.54 -22.99 -18.93
N ASN A 6 -0.45 -23.60 -19.58
CA ASN A 6 -0.79 -23.33 -20.99
C ASN A 6 -1.64 -22.07 -21.18
N SER A 7 -2.10 -21.44 -20.09
CA SER A 7 -2.93 -20.23 -20.20
C SER A 7 -2.22 -19.06 -20.88
N PHE A 8 -0.89 -19.10 -20.91
CA PHE A 8 -0.03 -18.07 -21.51
C PHE A 8 0.54 -18.47 -22.89
N ASP A 9 0.08 -19.56 -23.50
CA ASP A 9 0.51 -19.96 -24.85
C ASP A 9 -0.08 -19.08 -25.96
N LYS A 10 -1.11 -18.31 -25.64
CA LYS A 10 -1.65 -17.25 -26.50
C LYS A 10 -0.83 -15.96 -26.32
N PRO A 11 -0.69 -15.12 -27.36
CA PRO A 11 -0.04 -13.82 -27.22
C PRO A 11 -0.77 -12.95 -26.19
N ILE A 12 -0.10 -12.61 -25.09
CA ILE A 12 -0.59 -11.74 -24.04
C ILE A 12 0.50 -10.72 -23.75
N ASP A 13 0.22 -9.43 -23.97
CA ASP A 13 1.19 -8.38 -23.72
C ASP A 13 1.33 -8.10 -22.21
N PHE A 14 0.19 -8.03 -21.49
CA PHE A 14 0.16 -7.71 -20.05
C PHE A 14 -0.77 -8.65 -19.30
N ALA A 15 -0.38 -9.02 -18.08
CA ALA A 15 -1.20 -9.78 -17.13
C ALA A 15 -1.22 -9.15 -15.75
N LEU A 16 -2.41 -8.84 -15.23
CA LEU A 16 -2.61 -8.34 -13.88
C LEU A 16 -2.81 -9.52 -12.93
N PHE A 17 -1.90 -9.69 -11.97
CA PHE A 17 -1.95 -10.77 -10.99
C PHE A 17 -2.46 -10.25 -9.64
N SER A 18 -3.59 -10.79 -9.17
CA SER A 18 -4.22 -10.43 -7.89
C SER A 18 -4.83 -11.64 -7.15
N ALA A 19 -4.39 -12.86 -7.49
CA ALA A 19 -4.89 -14.10 -6.93
C ALA A 19 -4.04 -14.66 -5.77
N GLY A 20 -3.22 -13.81 -5.14
CA GLY A 20 -2.38 -14.15 -4.01
C GLY A 20 -0.97 -14.61 -4.37
N GLY A 21 -0.08 -14.62 -3.37
CA GLY A 21 1.36 -14.83 -3.56
C GLY A 21 1.73 -16.21 -4.11
N SER A 22 1.06 -17.28 -3.65
CA SER A 22 1.35 -18.64 -4.14
C SER A 22 1.04 -18.80 -5.62
N THR A 23 -0.06 -18.21 -6.09
CA THR A 23 -0.41 -18.19 -7.51
C THR A 23 0.61 -17.39 -8.31
N SER A 24 1.01 -16.23 -7.79
CA SER A 24 1.99 -15.38 -8.46
C SER A 24 3.37 -16.05 -8.53
N LEU A 25 3.86 -16.66 -7.46
CA LEU A 25 5.13 -17.38 -7.45
C LEU A 25 5.17 -18.52 -8.48
N LYS A 26 4.04 -19.21 -8.69
CA LYS A 26 3.95 -20.30 -9.67
C LYS A 26 3.84 -19.78 -11.10
N PHE A 27 2.95 -18.84 -11.37
CA PHE A 27 2.54 -18.52 -12.74
C PHE A 27 3.17 -17.25 -13.32
N ALA A 28 3.64 -16.30 -12.51
CA ALA A 28 4.26 -15.09 -13.04
C ALA A 28 5.55 -15.35 -13.83
N PRO A 29 6.46 -16.25 -13.38
CA PRO A 29 7.63 -16.61 -14.18
C PRO A 29 7.26 -17.30 -15.49
N ILE A 30 6.20 -18.12 -15.51
CA ILE A 30 5.72 -18.79 -16.72
C ILE A 30 5.22 -17.75 -17.72
N ALA A 31 4.36 -16.83 -17.28
CA ALA A 31 3.85 -15.73 -18.11
C ALA A 31 5.00 -14.88 -18.68
N ALA A 32 5.95 -14.48 -17.81
CA ALA A 32 7.12 -13.70 -18.23
C ALA A 32 7.98 -14.42 -19.26
N SER A 33 8.18 -15.74 -19.12
CA SER A 33 8.94 -16.55 -20.09
C SER A 33 8.28 -16.64 -21.46
N LYS A 34 6.98 -16.39 -21.57
CA LYS A 34 6.20 -16.32 -22.81
C LYS A 34 6.14 -14.90 -23.41
N GLY A 35 6.87 -13.94 -22.84
CA GLY A 35 6.92 -12.55 -23.30
C GLY A 35 5.84 -11.63 -22.72
N CYS A 36 5.01 -12.13 -21.80
CA CYS A 36 4.01 -11.33 -21.12
C CYS A 36 4.66 -10.48 -20.00
N VAL A 37 4.30 -9.21 -19.89
CA VAL A 37 4.68 -8.38 -18.74
C VAL A 37 3.64 -8.58 -17.63
N VAL A 38 4.07 -9.15 -16.52
CA VAL A 38 3.23 -9.38 -15.34
C VAL A 38 3.28 -8.17 -14.42
N ILE A 39 2.11 -7.63 -14.06
CA ILE A 39 1.96 -6.63 -13.01
C ILE A 39 1.34 -7.34 -11.81
N ASP A 40 2.16 -7.57 -10.79
CA ASP A 40 1.78 -8.37 -9.62
C ASP A 40 1.36 -7.53 -8.42
N ASN A 41 0.12 -7.71 -7.97
CA ASN A 41 -0.43 -7.04 -6.79
C ASN A 41 -0.20 -7.83 -5.49
N SER A 42 0.38 -9.03 -5.55
CA SER A 42 0.71 -9.80 -4.35
C SER A 42 1.97 -9.29 -3.66
N SER A 43 2.31 -9.85 -2.51
CA SER A 43 3.56 -9.53 -1.83
C SER A 43 4.76 -10.39 -2.30
N ALA A 44 4.55 -11.30 -3.26
CA ALA A 44 5.53 -12.33 -3.63
C ALA A 44 6.86 -11.76 -4.14
N TRP A 45 6.81 -10.70 -4.95
CA TRP A 45 7.96 -10.16 -5.68
C TRP A 45 8.45 -8.81 -5.16
N ARG A 46 7.73 -8.17 -4.23
CA ARG A 46 8.01 -6.79 -3.81
C ARG A 46 9.43 -6.58 -3.31
N MET A 47 9.98 -7.56 -2.60
CA MET A 47 11.33 -7.48 -2.03
C MET A 47 12.38 -8.26 -2.83
N ASP A 48 12.01 -8.88 -3.95
CA ASP A 48 12.98 -9.48 -4.86
C ASP A 48 13.87 -8.36 -5.47
N PRO A 49 15.20 -8.48 -5.40
CA PRO A 49 16.11 -7.45 -5.91
C PRO A 49 16.08 -7.31 -7.43
N THR A 50 15.60 -8.31 -8.16
CA THR A 50 15.54 -8.33 -9.63
C THR A 50 14.19 -7.83 -10.16
N VAL A 51 13.19 -7.66 -9.27
CA VAL A 51 11.86 -7.21 -9.61
C VAL A 51 11.66 -5.76 -9.13
N PRO A 52 11.36 -4.81 -10.02
CA PRO A 52 11.08 -3.44 -9.61
C PRO A 52 9.76 -3.35 -8.86
N LEU A 53 9.77 -2.57 -7.78
CA LEU A 53 8.60 -2.19 -7.01
C LEU A 53 8.20 -0.76 -7.40
N VAL A 54 7.06 -0.62 -8.10
CA VAL A 54 6.76 0.60 -8.85
C VAL A 54 5.52 1.32 -8.33
N VAL A 55 5.66 2.62 -8.16
CA VAL A 55 4.57 3.59 -8.03
C VAL A 55 4.78 4.63 -9.13
N PRO A 56 3.92 4.68 -10.17
CA PRO A 56 4.15 5.53 -11.34
C PRO A 56 4.36 7.01 -11.03
N GLU A 57 3.75 7.52 -9.96
CA GLU A 57 3.88 8.91 -9.52
C GLU A 57 5.20 9.17 -8.75
N VAL A 58 5.93 8.12 -8.38
CA VAL A 58 7.13 8.22 -7.51
C VAL A 58 8.40 7.80 -8.23
N ASN A 59 8.37 6.63 -8.86
CA ASN A 59 9.55 6.01 -9.49
C ASN A 59 9.22 5.33 -10.83
N PRO A 60 8.59 6.03 -11.81
CA PRO A 60 8.16 5.45 -13.09
C PRO A 60 9.29 4.77 -13.87
N GLU A 61 10.51 5.31 -13.79
CA GLU A 61 11.68 4.78 -14.47
C GLU A 61 12.08 3.37 -14.01
N ALA A 62 11.69 3.00 -12.79
CA ALA A 62 11.92 1.66 -12.27
C ALA A 62 11.16 0.60 -13.08
N ALA A 63 10.00 0.96 -13.66
CA ALA A 63 9.22 0.03 -14.48
C ALA A 63 10.02 -0.51 -15.67
N PHE A 64 10.89 0.28 -16.28
CA PHE A 64 11.69 -0.13 -17.43
C PHE A 64 12.86 -1.07 -17.10
N LYS A 65 13.10 -1.34 -15.81
CA LYS A 65 14.15 -2.27 -15.34
C LYS A 65 13.61 -3.68 -15.11
N HIS A 66 12.36 -3.97 -15.51
CA HIS A 66 11.76 -5.28 -15.28
C HIS A 66 12.33 -6.39 -16.18
N ASN A 67 12.35 -7.61 -15.68
CA ASN A 67 12.63 -8.82 -16.40
C ASN A 67 11.35 -9.67 -16.61
N GLY A 68 10.26 -9.01 -17.06
CA GLY A 68 8.95 -9.63 -17.26
C GLY A 68 7.99 -9.53 -16.07
N ILE A 69 8.45 -9.13 -14.86
CA ILE A 69 7.59 -8.95 -13.68
C ILE A 69 7.81 -7.55 -13.09
N ILE A 70 6.71 -6.87 -12.77
CA ILE A 70 6.67 -5.59 -12.05
C ILE A 70 5.80 -5.80 -10.82
N ALA A 71 6.31 -5.45 -9.64
CA ALA A 71 5.56 -5.55 -8.39
C ALA A 71 4.84 -4.23 -8.07
N ASN A 72 3.56 -4.35 -7.66
CA ASN A 72 2.77 -3.27 -7.10
C ASN A 72 2.89 -3.29 -5.57
N PRO A 73 3.06 -2.13 -4.90
CA PRO A 73 3.28 -2.08 -3.45
C PRO A 73 2.07 -2.48 -2.60
N ASN A 74 2.31 -2.56 -1.30
CA ASN A 74 1.28 -2.62 -0.28
C ASN A 74 0.34 -1.41 -0.34
N CYS A 75 -0.94 -1.62 -0.05
CA CYS A 75 -2.00 -0.61 -0.15
C CYS A 75 -1.77 0.63 0.73
N SER A 76 -1.22 0.46 1.94
CA SER A 76 -0.90 1.58 2.82
C SER A 76 0.40 2.26 2.41
N THR A 77 1.36 1.52 1.87
CA THR A 77 2.62 2.07 1.36
C THR A 77 2.39 2.92 0.12
N ILE A 78 1.65 2.41 -0.88
CA ILE A 78 1.48 3.09 -2.17
C ILE A 78 0.85 4.48 -2.01
N GLN A 79 -0.20 4.60 -1.21
CA GLN A 79 -0.85 5.89 -0.95
C GLN A 79 0.05 6.86 -0.15
N SER A 80 0.95 6.34 0.68
CA SER A 80 1.81 7.17 1.54
C SER A 80 3.02 7.71 0.79
N VAL A 81 3.65 6.93 -0.09
CA VAL A 81 4.90 7.34 -0.74
C VAL A 81 4.73 8.46 -1.76
N VAL A 82 3.52 8.65 -2.32
CA VAL A 82 3.25 9.73 -3.27
C VAL A 82 3.44 11.10 -2.62
N PRO A 83 2.76 11.48 -1.53
CA PRO A 83 3.02 12.75 -0.85
C PRO A 83 4.42 12.80 -0.22
N LEU A 84 4.97 11.68 0.26
CA LEU A 84 6.31 11.65 0.83
C LEU A 84 7.40 11.96 -0.20
N LYS A 85 7.27 11.50 -1.44
CA LYS A 85 8.23 11.79 -2.51
C LYS A 85 8.40 13.27 -2.73
N VAL A 86 7.30 14.01 -2.78
CA VAL A 86 7.29 15.46 -2.94
C VAL A 86 8.03 16.14 -1.79
N LEU A 87 7.72 15.76 -0.54
CA LEU A 87 8.35 16.35 0.63
C LEU A 87 9.84 15.99 0.73
N ASP A 88 10.20 14.79 0.30
CA ASP A 88 11.59 14.37 0.29
C ASP A 88 12.45 15.16 -0.69
N GLU A 89 11.92 15.44 -1.87
CA GLU A 89 12.59 16.28 -2.87
C GLU A 89 12.78 17.72 -2.40
N MET A 90 11.80 18.26 -1.68
CA MET A 90 11.85 19.64 -1.15
C MET A 90 12.78 19.79 0.05
N TYR A 91 12.63 18.90 1.02
CA TYR A 91 13.17 19.11 2.37
C TYR A 91 14.12 18.02 2.86
N GLY A 92 14.18 16.87 2.18
CA GLY A 92 14.97 15.71 2.61
C GLY A 92 14.36 15.02 3.84
N ILE A 93 13.74 13.86 3.67
CA ILE A 93 13.16 13.11 4.80
C ILE A 93 14.24 12.31 5.50
N LYS A 94 14.34 12.47 6.82
CA LYS A 94 15.25 11.73 7.73
C LYS A 94 14.58 10.57 8.44
N ARG A 95 13.29 10.74 8.77
CA ARG A 95 12.53 9.75 9.53
C ARG A 95 11.05 9.81 9.17
N VAL A 96 10.44 8.63 9.11
CA VAL A 96 9.00 8.46 8.92
C VAL A 96 8.44 7.59 10.03
N VAL A 97 7.38 8.04 10.69
CA VAL A 97 6.57 7.23 11.59
C VAL A 97 5.17 7.14 11.01
N TYR A 98 4.77 5.94 10.66
CA TYR A 98 3.42 5.66 10.20
C TYR A 98 2.51 5.23 11.34
N SER A 99 1.30 5.76 11.37
CA SER A 99 0.18 5.20 12.14
C SER A 99 -0.98 5.01 11.19
N THR A 100 -1.34 3.77 10.89
CA THR A 100 -2.36 3.47 9.91
C THR A 100 -3.70 3.17 10.54
N TYR A 101 -4.76 3.53 9.82
CA TYR A 101 -6.17 3.23 10.13
C TYR A 101 -6.74 2.52 8.91
N GLN A 102 -6.60 1.18 8.88
CA GLN A 102 -6.85 0.39 7.68
C GLN A 102 -8.26 -0.19 7.66
N ALA A 103 -8.98 0.06 6.58
CA ALA A 103 -10.32 -0.44 6.34
C ALA A 103 -10.36 -1.97 6.22
N VAL A 104 -11.48 -2.57 6.60
CA VAL A 104 -11.67 -4.04 6.59
C VAL A 104 -11.61 -4.64 5.18
N SER A 105 -11.90 -3.86 4.12
CA SER A 105 -11.78 -4.31 2.73
C SER A 105 -10.36 -4.74 2.35
N GLY A 106 -9.33 -4.28 3.06
CA GLY A 106 -7.95 -4.77 2.92
C GLY A 106 -7.77 -6.25 3.26
N SER A 107 -8.70 -6.84 4.02
CA SER A 107 -8.79 -8.30 4.27
C SER A 107 -9.74 -9.01 3.29
N GLY A 108 -10.17 -8.33 2.21
CA GLY A 108 -11.11 -8.85 1.25
C GLY A 108 -12.55 -8.96 1.79
N ILE A 109 -13.36 -9.77 1.11
CA ILE A 109 -14.79 -9.96 1.45
C ILE A 109 -14.95 -10.45 2.90
N LYS A 110 -14.10 -11.34 3.38
CA LYS A 110 -14.17 -11.88 4.74
C LYS A 110 -14.03 -10.81 5.83
N GLY A 111 -13.21 -9.79 5.60
CA GLY A 111 -13.08 -8.66 6.53
C GLY A 111 -14.35 -7.80 6.58
N ILE A 112 -15.00 -7.58 5.44
CA ILE A 112 -16.27 -6.86 5.35
C ILE A 112 -17.38 -7.65 6.05
N GLU A 113 -17.43 -8.97 5.84
CA GLU A 113 -18.40 -9.86 6.50
C GLU A 113 -18.26 -9.83 8.01
N ASP A 114 -17.05 -9.85 8.55
CA ASP A 114 -16.80 -9.79 10.00
C ASP A 114 -17.22 -8.43 10.60
N LEU A 115 -17.06 -7.32 9.85
CA LEU A 115 -17.62 -6.03 10.27
C LEU A 115 -19.15 -6.09 10.34
N ASP A 116 -19.80 -6.61 9.30
CA ASP A 116 -21.25 -6.70 9.21
C ASP A 116 -21.83 -7.64 10.29
N LYS A 117 -21.16 -8.76 10.58
CA LYS A 117 -21.49 -9.67 11.69
C LYS A 117 -21.40 -8.95 13.03
N GLY A 118 -20.29 -8.27 13.29
CA GLY A 118 -20.10 -7.56 14.55
C GLY A 118 -21.12 -6.47 14.79
N LEU A 119 -21.58 -5.75 13.73
CA LEU A 119 -22.66 -4.77 13.79
C LEU A 119 -24.00 -5.40 14.17
N ARG A 120 -24.21 -6.70 13.90
CA ARG A 120 -25.40 -7.46 14.30
C ARG A 120 -25.22 -8.20 15.65
N GLY A 121 -24.06 -8.06 16.31
CA GLY A 121 -23.75 -8.76 17.57
C GLY A 121 -23.33 -10.22 17.37
N GLU A 122 -22.96 -10.62 16.15
CA GLU A 122 -22.48 -11.97 15.82
C GLU A 122 -20.95 -12.06 16.02
N ALA A 123 -20.44 -13.27 16.31
CA ALA A 123 -19.01 -13.50 16.48
C ALA A 123 -18.24 -13.37 15.14
N PRO A 124 -16.97 -12.88 15.16
CA PRO A 124 -16.13 -12.83 14.00
C PRO A 124 -15.73 -14.24 13.53
N THR A 125 -15.42 -14.40 12.25
CA THR A 125 -14.97 -15.66 11.66
C THR A 125 -13.60 -15.58 11.00
N ASN A 126 -13.13 -14.37 10.72
CA ASN A 126 -11.85 -14.13 10.05
C ASN A 126 -10.86 -13.41 10.98
N TYR A 127 -11.30 -12.39 11.71
CA TYR A 127 -10.46 -11.72 12.71
C TYR A 127 -10.46 -12.49 14.04
N PRO A 128 -9.35 -12.41 14.80
CA PRO A 128 -9.29 -13.06 16.12
C PRO A 128 -10.21 -12.40 17.17
N TYR A 129 -10.62 -11.15 16.94
CA TYR A 129 -11.51 -10.37 17.79
C TYR A 129 -12.52 -9.61 16.96
N GLN A 130 -13.64 -9.24 17.58
CA GLN A 130 -14.65 -8.37 16.95
C GLN A 130 -14.01 -7.06 16.49
N ILE A 131 -14.26 -6.69 15.22
CA ILE A 131 -13.80 -5.42 14.64
C ILE A 131 -14.83 -4.31 14.81
N ALA A 132 -16.13 -4.60 14.80
CA ALA A 132 -17.16 -3.59 15.04
C ALA A 132 -16.94 -2.94 16.42
N PHE A 133 -16.92 -1.60 16.46
CA PHE A 133 -16.64 -0.79 17.65
C PHE A 133 -15.26 -1.02 18.30
N ASN A 134 -14.27 -1.50 17.53
CA ASN A 134 -12.96 -1.85 18.04
C ASN A 134 -11.84 -1.47 17.06
N CYS A 135 -10.59 -1.42 17.55
CA CYS A 135 -9.38 -1.25 16.77
C CYS A 135 -8.46 -2.46 17.03
N LEU A 136 -8.00 -3.11 15.96
CA LEU A 136 -7.13 -4.29 16.07
C LEU A 136 -5.72 -3.93 15.59
N PRO A 137 -4.72 -3.79 16.48
CA PRO A 137 -3.32 -3.52 16.11
C PRO A 137 -2.62 -4.82 15.65
N HIS A 138 -3.27 -5.54 14.75
CA HIS A 138 -2.83 -6.82 14.24
C HIS A 138 -3.30 -7.01 12.81
N ILE A 139 -2.40 -6.74 11.85
CA ILE A 139 -2.65 -6.96 10.43
C ILE A 139 -1.57 -7.87 9.88
N ASP A 140 -1.98 -8.99 9.27
CA ASP A 140 -1.10 -10.09 8.86
C ASP A 140 -0.51 -10.81 10.09
N VAL A 141 0.51 -11.63 9.94
CA VAL A 141 1.12 -12.42 11.00
C VAL A 141 2.14 -11.63 11.81
N PHE A 142 2.29 -11.99 13.09
CA PHE A 142 3.39 -11.46 13.91
C PHE A 142 4.72 -12.08 13.51
N LEU A 143 5.77 -11.28 13.54
CA LEU A 143 7.16 -11.66 13.37
C LEU A 143 7.82 -11.90 14.74
N GLU A 144 9.02 -12.49 14.74
CA GLU A 144 9.76 -12.80 15.96
C GLU A 144 10.13 -11.57 16.81
N ASP A 145 10.28 -10.42 16.17
CA ASP A 145 10.59 -9.14 16.81
C ASP A 145 9.36 -8.40 17.38
N GLY A 146 8.17 -9.00 17.25
CA GLY A 146 6.91 -8.45 17.73
C GLY A 146 6.22 -7.49 16.77
N TYR A 147 6.83 -7.11 15.65
CA TYR A 147 6.16 -6.40 14.57
C TYR A 147 5.22 -7.34 13.81
N THR A 148 4.24 -6.78 13.12
CA THR A 148 3.47 -7.52 12.14
C THR A 148 4.15 -7.47 10.77
N LYS A 149 3.86 -8.46 9.93
CA LYS A 149 4.34 -8.47 8.54
C LYS A 149 3.85 -7.26 7.74
N GLU A 150 2.67 -6.71 8.08
CA GLU A 150 2.16 -5.48 7.46
C GLU A 150 3.04 -4.28 7.78
N GLU A 151 3.48 -4.14 9.03
CA GLU A 151 4.39 -3.08 9.46
C GLU A 151 5.76 -3.21 8.79
N GLU A 152 6.29 -4.45 8.71
CA GLU A 152 7.53 -4.75 7.98
C GLU A 152 7.45 -4.35 6.51
N LYS A 153 6.33 -4.65 5.82
CA LYS A 153 6.10 -4.22 4.43
C LYS A 153 6.22 -2.71 4.29
N MET A 154 5.53 -1.94 5.13
CA MET A 154 5.59 -0.48 5.07
C MET A 154 7.02 0.04 5.22
N VAL A 155 7.81 -0.53 6.12
CA VAL A 155 9.21 -0.13 6.32
C VAL A 155 10.07 -0.45 5.09
N LYS A 156 10.05 -1.70 4.64
CA LYS A 156 10.92 -2.18 3.55
C LYS A 156 10.55 -1.60 2.20
N GLU A 157 9.25 -1.56 1.90
CA GLU A 157 8.74 -1.05 0.64
C GLU A 157 8.97 0.47 0.50
N THR A 158 8.74 1.26 1.56
CA THR A 158 9.04 2.70 1.56
C THR A 158 10.50 2.96 1.22
N ARG A 159 11.42 2.24 1.84
CA ARG A 159 12.87 2.36 1.56
C ARG A 159 13.21 2.00 0.11
N LYS A 160 12.62 0.93 -0.41
CA LYS A 160 12.87 0.47 -1.79
C LYS A 160 12.31 1.46 -2.82
N ILE A 161 11.07 1.94 -2.65
CA ILE A 161 10.40 2.84 -3.60
C ILE A 161 11.07 4.22 -3.62
N LEU A 162 11.44 4.76 -2.46
CA LEU A 162 12.12 6.05 -2.35
C LEU A 162 13.64 5.95 -2.63
N GLU A 163 14.16 4.76 -2.88
CA GLU A 163 15.60 4.48 -3.10
C GLU A 163 16.48 4.98 -1.94
N LYS A 164 15.97 4.85 -0.70
CA LYS A 164 16.63 5.27 0.54
C LYS A 164 16.76 4.11 1.53
N PRO A 165 17.73 3.20 1.36
CA PRO A 165 17.86 2.01 2.21
C PRO A 165 18.09 2.35 3.70
N GLU A 166 18.74 3.48 3.99
CA GLU A 166 19.06 3.92 5.35
C GLU A 166 17.97 4.80 5.99
N LEU A 167 16.86 5.07 5.29
CA LEU A 167 15.78 5.89 5.83
C LEU A 167 15.22 5.24 7.12
N ARG A 168 15.15 6.03 8.19
CA ARG A 168 14.55 5.58 9.46
C ARG A 168 13.03 5.55 9.31
N VAL A 169 12.47 4.35 9.28
CA VAL A 169 11.02 4.15 9.14
C VAL A 169 10.54 3.21 10.23
N THR A 170 9.40 3.52 10.85
CA THR A 170 8.63 2.61 11.69
C THR A 170 7.15 2.75 11.37
N ALA A 171 6.37 1.72 11.67
CA ALA A 171 4.95 1.69 11.42
C ALA A 171 4.19 1.02 12.56
N THR A 172 2.99 1.51 12.83
CA THR A 172 1.98 0.83 13.63
C THR A 172 0.73 0.67 12.75
N CYS A 173 0.36 -0.57 12.46
CA CYS A 173 -0.73 -0.86 11.55
C CYS A 173 -1.97 -1.35 12.29
N VAL A 174 -3.06 -0.60 12.19
CA VAL A 174 -4.29 -0.86 12.94
C VAL A 174 -5.47 -1.07 11.99
N ARG A 175 -6.18 -2.20 12.13
CA ARG A 175 -7.47 -2.43 11.48
C ARG A 175 -8.56 -1.68 12.24
N VAL A 176 -9.35 -0.89 11.52
CA VAL A 176 -10.45 -0.08 12.06
C VAL A 176 -11.79 -0.47 11.43
N PRO A 177 -12.94 -0.20 12.08
CA PRO A 177 -14.27 -0.57 11.60
C PRO A 177 -14.78 0.35 10.48
N VAL A 178 -13.93 0.58 9.49
CA VAL A 178 -14.22 1.34 8.26
C VAL A 178 -14.28 0.35 7.10
N ARG A 179 -15.30 0.46 6.25
CA ARG A 179 -15.53 -0.51 5.18
C ARG A 179 -14.48 -0.40 4.07
N HIS A 180 -14.23 0.80 3.55
CA HIS A 180 -13.32 1.09 2.44
C HIS A 180 -12.50 2.35 2.72
N GLY A 181 -11.31 2.42 2.13
CA GLY A 181 -10.40 3.56 2.25
C GLY A 181 -9.53 3.50 3.51
N HIS A 182 -8.22 3.39 3.33
CA HIS A 182 -7.25 3.48 4.42
C HIS A 182 -6.92 4.94 4.71
N SER A 183 -6.71 5.27 5.98
CA SER A 183 -6.12 6.53 6.39
C SER A 183 -4.74 6.27 7.02
N VAL A 184 -3.81 7.19 6.83
CA VAL A 184 -2.46 7.08 7.39
C VAL A 184 -2.05 8.43 7.97
N SER A 185 -1.67 8.44 9.24
CA SER A 185 -0.97 9.57 9.85
C SER A 185 0.53 9.36 9.69
N CYS A 186 1.21 10.37 9.13
CA CYS A 186 2.66 10.35 8.94
C CYS A 186 3.28 11.45 9.82
N ASN A 187 4.14 11.06 10.78
CA ASN A 187 5.02 12.00 11.47
C ASN A 187 6.39 11.96 10.81
N LEU A 188 6.88 13.12 10.38
CA LEU A 188 8.07 13.26 9.54
C LEU A 188 9.13 14.13 10.19
N GLU A 189 10.39 13.75 10.05
CA GLU A 189 11.56 14.53 10.37
C GLU A 189 12.31 14.89 9.08
N PHE A 190 12.71 16.14 8.93
CA PHE A 190 13.34 16.65 7.71
C PHE A 190 14.77 17.14 7.96
N GLU A 191 15.55 17.26 6.91
CA GLU A 191 16.88 17.86 6.93
C GLU A 191 16.81 19.38 6.96
N LYS A 192 15.84 19.96 6.25
CA LYS A 192 15.64 21.40 6.11
C LYS A 192 14.41 21.85 6.90
N ALA A 193 14.40 23.11 7.32
CA ALA A 193 13.19 23.73 7.86
C ALA A 193 12.07 23.72 6.83
N ILE A 194 10.84 23.39 7.27
CA ILE A 194 9.68 23.31 6.38
C ILE A 194 8.88 24.61 6.37
N ASP A 195 8.26 24.91 5.23
CA ASP A 195 7.25 25.95 5.07
C ASP A 195 5.91 25.28 4.69
N LEU A 196 4.92 25.39 5.57
CA LEU A 196 3.60 24.78 5.35
C LEU A 196 2.85 25.41 4.17
N ASN A 197 3.06 26.70 3.89
CA ASN A 197 2.41 27.35 2.75
C ASN A 197 3.00 26.86 1.43
N GLU A 198 4.32 26.69 1.39
CA GLU A 198 5.00 26.10 0.24
C GLU A 198 4.52 24.67 -0.01
N ILE A 199 4.41 23.85 1.03
CA ILE A 199 3.90 22.46 0.93
C ILE A 199 2.47 22.45 0.36
N ARG A 200 1.58 23.31 0.87
CA ARG A 200 0.21 23.43 0.37
C ARG A 200 0.15 23.79 -1.10
N GLU A 201 0.95 24.74 -1.51
CA GLU A 201 0.98 25.19 -2.91
C GLU A 201 1.54 24.11 -3.86
N VAL A 202 2.52 23.33 -3.42
CA VAL A 202 3.06 22.22 -4.21
C VAL A 202 2.05 21.08 -4.30
N TYR A 203 1.43 20.69 -3.18
CA TYR A 203 0.44 19.62 -3.18
C TYR A 203 -0.79 19.92 -4.05
N LYS A 204 -1.26 21.19 -4.09
CA LYS A 204 -2.34 21.60 -5.00
C LYS A 204 -2.02 21.37 -6.48
N LYS A 205 -0.74 21.38 -6.84
CA LYS A 205 -0.25 21.26 -8.23
C LYS A 205 0.24 19.85 -8.56
N THR A 206 0.44 19.00 -7.56
CA THR A 206 0.96 17.65 -7.76
C THR A 206 -0.13 16.71 -8.23
N LYS A 207 0.06 16.11 -9.40
CA LYS A 207 -0.86 15.09 -9.91
C LYS A 207 -0.90 13.89 -8.96
N GLY A 208 -2.10 13.36 -8.69
CA GLY A 208 -2.30 12.23 -7.78
C GLY A 208 -2.46 12.63 -6.31
N ILE A 209 -2.40 13.95 -5.99
CA ILE A 209 -2.66 14.47 -4.64
C ILE A 209 -3.87 15.42 -4.69
N VAL A 210 -4.83 15.19 -3.80
CA VAL A 210 -5.95 16.10 -3.55
C VAL A 210 -5.78 16.70 -2.16
N LEU A 211 -5.44 18.00 -2.11
CA LEU A 211 -5.28 18.70 -0.83
C LEU A 211 -6.65 19.02 -0.22
N GLN A 212 -6.89 18.48 0.96
CA GLN A 212 -8.05 18.77 1.81
C GLN A 212 -7.57 19.29 3.17
N ASP A 213 -7.38 20.61 3.28
CA ASP A 213 -6.82 21.29 4.46
C ASP A 213 -7.46 22.68 4.61
N ASP A 214 -8.74 22.70 4.99
CA ASP A 214 -9.47 23.94 5.35
C ASP A 214 -10.13 23.75 6.71
N VAL A 215 -9.38 24.10 7.75
CA VAL A 215 -9.79 23.94 9.16
C VAL A 215 -11.02 24.79 9.48
N ALA A 216 -11.13 25.99 8.87
CA ALA A 216 -12.25 26.90 9.13
C ALA A 216 -13.60 26.32 8.69
N ASN A 217 -13.58 25.51 7.62
CA ASN A 217 -14.76 24.86 7.06
C ASN A 217 -14.85 23.36 7.40
N ASN A 218 -14.01 22.86 8.32
CA ASN A 218 -13.93 21.44 8.69
C ASN A 218 -13.68 20.51 7.49
N ILE A 219 -12.84 20.94 6.52
CA ILE A 219 -12.44 20.13 5.39
C ILE A 219 -11.10 19.46 5.70
N TYR A 220 -11.12 18.12 5.76
CA TYR A 220 -9.97 17.26 5.99
C TYR A 220 -10.16 15.90 5.31
N PRO A 221 -9.10 15.13 5.07
CA PRO A 221 -9.21 13.85 4.40
C PRO A 221 -10.03 12.84 5.22
N MET A 222 -10.97 12.17 4.57
CA MET A 222 -11.79 11.11 5.17
C MET A 222 -11.89 9.91 4.24
N ALA A 223 -11.80 8.70 4.83
CA ALA A 223 -11.90 7.44 4.09
C ALA A 223 -13.20 7.33 3.27
N ILE A 224 -14.32 7.78 3.83
CA ILE A 224 -15.63 7.71 3.16
C ILE A 224 -15.70 8.59 1.90
N ASN A 225 -14.96 9.70 1.88
CA ASN A 225 -14.93 10.61 0.73
C ASN A 225 -13.96 10.15 -0.36
N ALA A 226 -12.96 9.36 0.01
CA ALA A 226 -11.99 8.79 -0.93
C ALA A 226 -12.48 7.48 -1.56
N ALA A 227 -13.34 6.72 -0.86
CA ALA A 227 -13.81 5.43 -1.33
C ALA A 227 -14.68 5.56 -2.60
N GLY A 228 -14.29 4.82 -3.66
CA GLY A 228 -15.00 4.81 -4.94
C GLY A 228 -14.66 5.97 -5.88
N HIS A 229 -13.62 6.73 -5.57
CA HIS A 229 -13.05 7.76 -6.43
C HIS A 229 -11.61 7.37 -6.82
N ASP A 230 -11.18 7.86 -8.00
CA ASP A 230 -9.82 7.71 -8.52
C ASP A 230 -8.87 8.77 -7.93
#